data_9b692c3743e3e80334521555777ca4ed
#
_entry.id   9b692c3743e3e80334521555777ca4ed
#
_cell.length_a   1.000
_cell.length_b   1.000
_cell.length_c   1.000
_cell.angle_alpha   90.00
_cell.angle_beta   90.00
_cell.angle_gamma   90.00
#
_symmetry.space_group_name_H-M   'P 1'
#
loop_
_entity.id
_entity.type
_entity.pdbx_description
1 polymer ?
#
loop_
_entity_poly.entity_id
_entity_poly.type
_entity_poly.pdbx_seq_one_letter_code
_entity_poly.pdbx_strand_id
1 'polypeptide(L)'
;MHLAMMRGELSAIEMQLSIALTDGQWLNVATRFEPPPLQWPWISIVSFGITAAIILITTCWFLLTRLTRPLLRISRATDALGRGEAVNPLPLNGPNEVRGLTQAFNRMQERLTRFVTDRTQLIAALGHDLRSPLTAMRVRAEMVDEDETRESLVASIEEMQEMVDATLAFAQGMASAEAYATVDLGAYLQRLQADTIDDFTMNTANSTNVRLRPQSVRRALRNIIENAQRYGGGAEVTFGYDAEHVQIRVADNGPGIPEAELEQVFEPFFRLEKSRSRETGGTGLGLSIARTIIRGHGGDVALSNRAEGGLLVIVTLPLETELDQLASSISR
;
A
#
# COMPACT_ATOMS: atom_id res chain seq x y z
N MET A 1 -3.64 -39.35 60.43
CA MET A 1 -3.06 -40.48 59.74
C MET A 1 -2.63 -40.16 58.29
N HIS A 2 -3.47 -39.65 57.43
CA HIS A 2 -3.08 -39.26 56.04
C HIS A 2 -1.95 -38.19 55.89
N LEU A 3 -1.92 -37.22 56.78
CA LEU A 3 -0.88 -36.17 56.78
C LEU A 3 0.50 -36.63 57.26
N ALA A 4 0.56 -37.62 58.19
CA ALA A 4 1.81 -38.24 58.63
C ALA A 4 2.39 -39.19 57.58
N MET A 5 1.52 -39.87 56.79
CA MET A 5 1.93 -40.60 55.57
C MET A 5 2.58 -39.73 54.50
N MET A 6 2.07 -38.52 54.32
CA MET A 6 2.63 -37.57 53.33
C MET A 6 3.96 -36.97 53.76
N ARG A 7 4.32 -36.97 55.05
CA ARG A 7 5.58 -36.44 55.57
C ARG A 7 6.71 -37.46 55.72
N GLY A 8 6.47 -38.74 55.39
CA GLY A 8 7.50 -39.77 55.55
C GLY A 8 7.85 -40.12 57.01
N GLU A 9 6.98 -39.71 57.95
CA GLU A 9 7.20 -39.90 59.43
C GLU A 9 6.68 -41.25 59.97
N LEU A 10 6.40 -42.22 59.08
CA LEU A 10 6.04 -43.54 59.50
C LEU A 10 7.30 -44.29 59.99
N SER A 11 7.47 -44.35 61.30
CA SER A 11 8.47 -45.20 61.92
C SER A 11 8.23 -46.66 61.52
N ALA A 12 9.34 -47.41 61.40
CA ALA A 12 9.31 -48.84 61.09
C ALA A 12 8.34 -49.59 62.03
N ILE A 13 7.46 -50.35 61.43
CA ILE A 13 6.51 -51.18 62.19
C ILE A 13 7.26 -52.48 62.60
N GLU A 14 7.52 -52.65 63.92
CA GLU A 14 8.05 -53.88 64.44
C GLU A 14 6.87 -54.78 64.87
N MET A 15 6.74 -55.90 64.22
CA MET A 15 5.83 -56.95 64.64
C MET A 15 6.64 -58.01 65.34
N GLN A 16 6.30 -58.26 66.61
CA GLN A 16 6.83 -59.43 67.42
C GLN A 16 5.75 -60.45 67.54
N LEU A 17 6.06 -61.62 67.03
CA LEU A 17 5.20 -62.80 67.20
C LEU A 17 5.89 -63.77 68.17
N SER A 18 5.26 -64.01 69.29
CA SER A 18 5.76 -64.99 70.30
C SER A 18 4.89 -66.22 70.23
N ILE A 19 5.49 -67.33 69.86
CA ILE A 19 4.80 -68.66 69.80
C ILE A 19 5.34 -69.52 70.88
N ALA A 20 4.45 -70.06 71.78
CA ALA A 20 4.84 -71.01 72.79
C ALA A 20 5.02 -72.38 72.14
N LEU A 21 6.18 -73.00 72.35
CA LEU A 21 6.52 -74.37 71.92
C LEU A 21 6.12 -75.42 73.03
N THR A 22 5.87 -76.64 72.63
CA THR A 22 5.41 -77.71 73.51
C THR A 22 6.39 -78.15 74.58
N ASP A 23 7.64 -77.71 74.51
CA ASP A 23 8.75 -77.96 75.44
C ASP A 23 8.97 -76.81 76.45
N GLY A 24 8.04 -75.82 76.48
CA GLY A 24 8.13 -74.70 77.41
C GLY A 24 9.00 -73.56 76.91
N GLN A 25 9.56 -73.64 75.70
CA GLN A 25 10.33 -72.57 75.07
C GLN A 25 9.42 -71.66 74.27
N TRP A 26 9.84 -70.39 74.11
CA TRP A 26 9.14 -69.37 73.28
C TRP A 26 9.96 -69.06 72.08
N LEU A 27 9.34 -69.21 70.91
CA LEU A 27 9.93 -68.73 69.67
C LEU A 27 9.47 -67.30 69.47
N ASN A 28 10.39 -66.33 69.56
CA ASN A 28 10.11 -64.93 69.28
C ASN A 28 10.58 -64.58 67.85
N VAL A 29 9.66 -64.30 66.99
CA VAL A 29 9.93 -63.84 65.65
C VAL A 29 9.67 -62.33 65.60
N ALA A 30 10.72 -61.52 65.42
CA ALA A 30 10.62 -60.09 65.23
C ALA A 30 10.79 -59.75 63.71
N THR A 31 9.77 -59.15 63.11
CA THR A 31 9.83 -58.69 61.73
C THR A 31 9.72 -57.21 61.76
N ARG A 32 10.73 -56.55 61.21
CA ARG A 32 10.75 -55.08 61.00
C ARG A 32 10.40 -54.76 59.54
N PHE A 33 9.27 -54.12 59.33
CA PHE A 33 8.83 -53.66 58.03
C PHE A 33 9.29 -52.21 57.89
N GLU A 34 10.30 -51.95 57.07
CA GLU A 34 10.70 -50.63 56.65
C GLU A 34 9.93 -50.32 55.38
N PRO A 35 9.01 -49.35 55.42
CA PRO A 35 8.38 -48.95 54.19
C PRO A 35 9.45 -48.43 53.20
N PRO A 36 9.42 -48.78 51.93
CA PRO A 36 10.37 -48.29 50.98
C PRO A 36 10.35 -46.75 51.01
N PRO A 37 11.53 -46.07 50.91
CA PRO A 37 11.58 -44.63 50.90
C PRO A 37 10.63 -44.13 49.80
N LEU A 38 9.74 -43.23 50.15
CA LEU A 38 8.90 -42.51 49.19
C LEU A 38 9.83 -41.70 48.27
N GLN A 39 10.39 -42.38 47.28
CA GLN A 39 11.07 -41.71 46.18
C GLN A 39 9.96 -41.07 45.36
N TRP A 40 9.58 -39.85 45.76
CA TRP A 40 8.73 -39.03 44.91
C TRP A 40 9.46 -38.90 43.59
N PRO A 41 8.85 -39.28 42.48
CA PRO A 41 9.51 -39.25 41.19
C PRO A 41 9.61 -37.79 40.67
N TRP A 42 10.16 -36.89 41.49
CA TRP A 42 10.36 -35.48 41.14
C TRP A 42 11.01 -35.32 39.77
N ILE A 43 12.02 -36.14 39.50
CA ILE A 43 12.71 -36.14 38.23
C ILE A 43 11.76 -36.54 37.11
N SER A 44 10.91 -37.56 37.33
CA SER A 44 9.92 -37.98 36.32
C SER A 44 8.82 -36.95 36.09
N ILE A 45 8.34 -36.28 37.14
CA ILE A 45 7.33 -35.22 37.05
C ILE A 45 7.91 -34.00 36.33
N VAL A 46 9.12 -33.58 36.71
CA VAL A 46 9.81 -32.44 36.07
C VAL A 46 10.15 -32.76 34.62
N SER A 47 10.67 -33.95 34.33
CA SER A 47 10.97 -34.35 32.94
C SER A 47 9.72 -34.43 32.07
N PHE A 48 8.60 -34.95 32.60
CA PHE A 48 7.31 -34.95 31.92
C PHE A 48 6.81 -33.53 31.66
N GLY A 49 6.90 -32.64 32.65
CA GLY A 49 6.52 -31.23 32.50
C GLY A 49 7.33 -30.49 31.43
N ILE A 50 8.66 -30.67 31.42
CA ILE A 50 9.54 -30.09 30.41
C ILE A 50 9.22 -30.66 29.02
N THR A 51 9.04 -31.97 28.90
CA THR A 51 8.74 -32.61 27.61
C THR A 51 7.39 -32.14 27.07
N ALA A 52 6.37 -32.05 27.90
CA ALA A 52 5.06 -31.54 27.55
C ALA A 52 5.14 -30.06 27.11
N ALA A 53 5.91 -29.22 27.82
CA ALA A 53 6.12 -27.83 27.45
C ALA A 53 6.83 -27.69 26.10
N ILE A 54 7.87 -28.48 25.85
CA ILE A 54 8.58 -28.49 24.56
C ILE A 54 7.64 -28.88 23.41
N ILE A 55 6.83 -29.96 23.61
CA ILE A 55 5.86 -30.39 22.59
C ILE A 55 4.82 -29.32 22.34
N LEU A 56 4.32 -28.66 23.37
CA LEU A 56 3.32 -27.59 23.25
C LEU A 56 3.90 -26.39 22.51
N ILE A 57 5.09 -25.93 22.91
CA ILE A 57 5.77 -24.79 22.29
C ILE A 57 6.07 -25.08 20.82
N THR A 58 6.64 -26.25 20.51
CA THR A 58 6.96 -26.62 19.12
C THR A 58 5.72 -26.76 18.26
N THR A 59 4.65 -27.35 18.78
CA THR A 59 3.36 -27.47 18.08
C THR A 59 2.74 -26.10 17.85
N CYS A 60 2.71 -25.24 18.86
CA CYS A 60 2.18 -23.89 18.76
C CYS A 60 2.99 -23.06 17.73
N TRP A 61 4.31 -23.10 17.81
CA TRP A 61 5.20 -22.44 16.86
C TRP A 61 5.02 -22.94 15.42
N PHE A 62 4.88 -24.26 15.24
CA PHE A 62 4.61 -24.87 13.94
C PHE A 62 3.26 -24.43 13.37
N LEU A 63 2.19 -24.45 14.17
CA LEU A 63 0.86 -24.00 13.75
C LEU A 63 0.87 -22.51 13.40
N LEU A 64 1.49 -21.68 14.25
CA LEU A 64 1.58 -20.24 14.03
C LEU A 64 2.31 -19.91 12.72
N THR A 65 3.46 -20.55 12.49
CA THR A 65 4.24 -20.31 11.27
C THR A 65 3.55 -20.85 10.02
N ARG A 66 2.84 -21.98 10.13
CA ARG A 66 2.21 -22.65 8.99
C ARG A 66 0.86 -22.07 8.58
N LEU A 67 0.16 -21.40 9.50
CA LEU A 67 -1.13 -20.76 9.24
C LEU A 67 -1.01 -19.23 9.09
N THR A 68 -0.32 -18.57 10.02
CA THR A 68 -0.32 -17.11 10.08
C THR A 68 0.55 -16.47 9.00
N ARG A 69 1.74 -17.03 8.72
CA ARG A 69 2.64 -16.48 7.70
C ARG A 69 2.04 -16.42 6.29
N PRO A 70 1.39 -17.46 5.76
CA PRO A 70 0.72 -17.38 4.46
C PRO A 70 -0.41 -16.35 4.43
N LEU A 71 -1.20 -16.23 5.49
CA LEU A 71 -2.29 -15.24 5.57
C LEU A 71 -1.75 -13.81 5.54
N LEU A 72 -0.67 -13.53 6.26
CA LEU A 72 0.01 -12.23 6.21
C LEU A 72 0.56 -11.92 4.82
N ARG A 73 1.05 -12.92 4.07
CA ARG A 73 1.49 -12.73 2.68
C ARG A 73 0.33 -12.37 1.77
N ILE A 74 -0.82 -13.06 1.92
CA ILE A 74 -2.03 -12.74 1.14
C ILE A 74 -2.51 -11.33 1.46
N SER A 75 -2.56 -10.94 2.75
CA SER A 75 -2.95 -9.59 3.17
C SER A 75 -2.05 -8.52 2.52
N ARG A 76 -0.72 -8.67 2.63
CA ARG A 76 0.23 -7.73 2.02
C ARG A 76 0.12 -7.69 0.50
N ALA A 77 -0.07 -8.84 -0.13
CA ALA A 77 -0.26 -8.92 -1.58
C ALA A 77 -1.56 -8.24 -2.02
N THR A 78 -2.63 -8.34 -1.21
CA THR A 78 -3.90 -7.64 -1.46
C THR A 78 -3.73 -6.12 -1.36
N ASP A 79 -3.02 -5.64 -0.33
CA ASP A 79 -2.74 -4.22 -0.15
C ASP A 79 -1.87 -3.67 -1.29
N ALA A 80 -0.83 -4.41 -1.70
CA ALA A 80 0.03 -4.05 -2.83
C ALA A 80 -0.77 -4.00 -4.15
N LEU A 81 -1.65 -5.01 -4.37
CA LEU A 81 -2.54 -5.03 -5.54
C LEU A 81 -3.52 -3.85 -5.52
N GLY A 82 -4.06 -3.49 -4.34
CA GLY A 82 -4.93 -2.32 -4.15
C GLY A 82 -4.23 -1.00 -4.49
N ARG A 83 -2.93 -0.88 -4.24
CA ARG A 83 -2.10 0.25 -4.68
C ARG A 83 -1.68 0.18 -6.15
N GLY A 84 -2.15 -0.83 -6.90
CA GLY A 84 -1.78 -1.05 -8.30
C GLY A 84 -0.31 -1.48 -8.49
N GLU A 85 0.31 -2.09 -7.46
CA GLU A 85 1.65 -2.66 -7.59
C GLU A 85 1.59 -3.99 -8.34
N ALA A 86 2.64 -4.29 -9.11
CA ALA A 86 2.76 -5.60 -9.73
C ALA A 86 3.08 -6.65 -8.65
N VAL A 87 2.18 -7.57 -8.42
CA VAL A 87 2.34 -8.66 -7.45
C VAL A 87 2.61 -9.95 -8.21
N ASN A 88 3.67 -10.66 -7.85
CA ASN A 88 3.91 -12.00 -8.40
C ASN A 88 2.91 -13.00 -7.80
N PRO A 89 2.52 -14.05 -8.56
CA PRO A 89 1.67 -15.10 -8.03
C PRO A 89 2.23 -15.70 -6.74
N LEU A 90 1.40 -15.77 -5.71
CA LEU A 90 1.80 -16.32 -4.43
C LEU A 90 1.97 -17.85 -4.51
N PRO A 91 3.01 -18.41 -3.86
CA PRO A 91 3.25 -19.86 -3.86
C PRO A 91 2.15 -20.60 -3.09
N LEU A 92 1.71 -21.74 -3.59
CA LEU A 92 0.64 -22.57 -3.03
C LEU A 92 1.15 -23.43 -1.86
N ASN A 93 1.56 -22.77 -0.77
CA ASN A 93 2.12 -23.41 0.42
C ASN A 93 1.10 -23.46 1.57
N GLY A 94 1.20 -24.47 2.43
CA GLY A 94 0.37 -24.60 3.63
C GLY A 94 -0.74 -25.65 3.54
N PRO A 95 -1.66 -25.66 4.51
CA PRO A 95 -2.84 -26.52 4.53
C PRO A 95 -3.76 -26.33 3.33
N ASN A 96 -4.68 -27.28 3.09
CA ASN A 96 -5.58 -27.25 1.93
C ASN A 96 -6.42 -25.96 1.86
N GLU A 97 -6.88 -25.47 2.99
CA GLU A 97 -7.70 -24.25 3.12
C GLU A 97 -6.90 -23.02 2.69
N VAL A 98 -5.65 -22.92 3.18
CA VAL A 98 -4.74 -21.81 2.83
C VAL A 98 -4.35 -21.88 1.34
N ARG A 99 -4.08 -23.08 0.82
CA ARG A 99 -3.79 -23.27 -0.62
C ARG A 99 -4.99 -22.88 -1.47
N GLY A 100 -6.20 -23.27 -1.06
CA GLY A 100 -7.44 -22.88 -1.73
C GLY A 100 -7.63 -21.35 -1.79
N LEU A 101 -7.39 -20.67 -0.67
CA LEU A 101 -7.45 -19.21 -0.59
C LEU A 101 -6.38 -18.55 -1.47
N THR A 102 -5.13 -19.02 -1.40
CA THR A 102 -4.02 -18.51 -2.23
C THR A 102 -4.33 -18.69 -3.72
N GLN A 103 -4.87 -19.83 -4.11
CA GLN A 103 -5.26 -20.09 -5.51
C GLN A 103 -6.41 -19.18 -5.96
N ALA A 104 -7.40 -18.92 -5.10
CA ALA A 104 -8.48 -17.99 -5.38
C ALA A 104 -7.95 -16.56 -5.56
N PHE A 105 -7.04 -16.12 -4.69
CA PHE A 105 -6.35 -14.83 -4.79
C PHE A 105 -5.57 -14.71 -6.12
N ASN A 106 -4.74 -15.69 -6.47
CA ASN A 106 -3.97 -15.67 -7.72
C ASN A 106 -4.88 -15.59 -8.95
N ARG A 107 -6.00 -16.33 -8.97
CA ARG A 107 -6.99 -16.24 -10.05
C ARG A 107 -7.67 -14.88 -10.12
N MET A 108 -8.00 -14.29 -8.98
CA MET A 108 -8.56 -12.94 -8.92
C MET A 108 -7.57 -11.91 -9.47
N GLN A 109 -6.32 -11.96 -9.02
CA GLN A 109 -5.23 -11.10 -9.47
C GLN A 109 -5.02 -11.21 -11.00
N GLU A 110 -4.94 -12.42 -11.54
CA GLU A 110 -4.79 -12.65 -12.97
C GLU A 110 -5.95 -12.04 -13.77
N ARG A 111 -7.19 -12.24 -13.31
CA ARG A 111 -8.38 -11.67 -13.96
C ARG A 111 -8.37 -10.14 -13.91
N LEU A 112 -8.01 -9.55 -12.77
CA LEU A 112 -7.94 -8.11 -12.61
C LEU A 112 -6.86 -7.50 -13.52
N THR A 113 -5.67 -8.09 -13.52
CA THR A 113 -4.57 -7.64 -14.39
C THR A 113 -4.96 -7.72 -15.87
N ARG A 114 -5.58 -8.81 -16.29
CA ARG A 114 -6.07 -8.98 -17.66
C ARG A 114 -7.14 -7.92 -17.98
N PHE A 115 -8.11 -7.73 -17.11
CA PHE A 115 -9.17 -6.72 -17.29
C PHE A 115 -8.61 -5.31 -17.47
N VAL A 116 -7.63 -4.91 -16.64
CA VAL A 116 -6.96 -3.60 -16.72
C VAL A 116 -6.18 -3.48 -18.02
N THR A 117 -5.44 -4.52 -18.42
CA THR A 117 -4.66 -4.54 -19.65
C THR A 117 -5.58 -4.43 -20.89
N ASP A 118 -6.63 -5.26 -20.95
CA ASP A 118 -7.58 -5.26 -22.07
C ASP A 118 -8.27 -3.89 -22.20
N ARG A 119 -8.69 -3.30 -21.08
CA ARG A 119 -9.29 -1.97 -21.06
C ARG A 119 -8.34 -0.90 -21.59
N THR A 120 -7.06 -0.98 -21.20
CA THR A 120 -6.04 -0.02 -21.65
C THR A 120 -5.76 -0.17 -23.15
N GLN A 121 -5.68 -1.40 -23.65
CA GLN A 121 -5.51 -1.67 -25.07
C GLN A 121 -6.68 -1.19 -25.91
N LEU A 122 -7.92 -1.41 -25.43
CA LEU A 122 -9.13 -0.91 -26.12
C LEU A 122 -9.13 0.61 -26.23
N ILE A 123 -8.78 1.30 -25.13
CA ILE A 123 -8.73 2.78 -25.12
C ILE A 123 -7.61 3.29 -26.04
N ALA A 124 -6.44 2.62 -26.06
CA ALA A 124 -5.35 2.98 -26.97
C ALA A 124 -5.75 2.82 -28.45
N ALA A 125 -6.45 1.73 -28.78
CA ALA A 125 -6.97 1.47 -30.13
C ALA A 125 -8.01 2.53 -30.53
N LEU A 126 -8.98 2.85 -29.64
CA LEU A 126 -9.97 3.89 -29.88
C LEU A 126 -9.33 5.26 -30.16
N GLY A 127 -8.25 5.58 -29.44
CA GLY A 127 -7.56 6.83 -29.66
C GLY A 127 -6.84 6.91 -30.99
N HIS A 128 -6.23 5.85 -31.42
CA HIS A 128 -5.65 5.75 -32.77
C HIS A 128 -6.74 5.94 -33.83
N ASP A 129 -7.87 5.27 -33.67
CA ASP A 129 -8.97 5.31 -34.62
C ASP A 129 -9.69 6.67 -34.64
N LEU A 130 -9.66 7.44 -33.55
CA LEU A 130 -10.18 8.80 -33.51
C LEU A 130 -9.23 9.84 -34.12
N ARG A 131 -7.91 9.65 -34.03
CA ARG A 131 -6.95 10.60 -34.64
C ARG A 131 -7.06 10.66 -36.16
N SER A 132 -7.30 9.55 -36.83
CA SER A 132 -7.40 9.49 -38.30
C SER A 132 -8.53 10.36 -38.85
N PRO A 133 -9.80 10.25 -38.42
CA PRO A 133 -10.87 11.12 -38.86
C PRO A 133 -10.67 12.59 -38.46
N LEU A 134 -10.10 12.89 -37.28
CA LEU A 134 -9.80 14.24 -36.85
C LEU A 134 -8.77 14.91 -37.77
N THR A 135 -7.71 14.16 -38.14
CA THR A 135 -6.72 14.65 -39.14
C THR A 135 -7.37 14.91 -40.49
N ALA A 136 -8.26 14.02 -40.95
CA ALA A 136 -9.00 14.24 -42.21
C ALA A 136 -9.94 15.42 -42.13
N MET A 137 -10.59 15.67 -40.98
CA MET A 137 -11.41 16.89 -40.78
C MET A 137 -10.55 18.15 -40.81
N ARG A 138 -9.37 18.16 -40.19
CA ARG A 138 -8.44 19.28 -40.18
C ARG A 138 -8.04 19.66 -41.62
N VAL A 139 -7.63 18.68 -42.43
CA VAL A 139 -7.29 18.90 -43.82
C VAL A 139 -8.46 19.53 -44.61
N ARG A 140 -9.69 19.06 -44.33
CA ARG A 140 -10.88 19.65 -44.99
C ARG A 140 -11.19 21.05 -44.47
N ALA A 141 -11.01 21.33 -43.19
CA ALA A 141 -11.18 22.66 -42.61
C ALA A 141 -10.20 23.67 -43.20
N GLU A 142 -8.95 23.27 -43.46
CA GLU A 142 -7.94 24.10 -44.11
C GLU A 142 -8.28 24.46 -45.56
N MET A 143 -9.21 23.76 -46.20
CA MET A 143 -9.71 24.05 -47.57
C MET A 143 -10.90 25.01 -47.61
N VAL A 144 -11.36 25.52 -46.45
CA VAL A 144 -12.44 26.50 -46.38
C VAL A 144 -11.91 27.87 -46.76
N ASP A 145 -12.59 28.52 -47.71
CA ASP A 145 -12.14 29.80 -48.26
C ASP A 145 -12.33 31.00 -47.30
N GLU A 146 -13.30 30.93 -46.40
CA GLU A 146 -13.61 31.97 -45.43
C GLU A 146 -12.68 31.83 -44.20
N ASP A 147 -11.80 32.83 -44.01
CA ASP A 147 -10.74 32.81 -43.01
C ASP A 147 -11.28 32.61 -41.58
N GLU A 148 -12.34 33.34 -41.17
CA GLU A 148 -12.91 33.25 -39.82
C GLU A 148 -13.51 31.85 -39.55
N THR A 149 -14.23 31.28 -40.52
CA THR A 149 -14.79 29.95 -40.46
C THR A 149 -13.69 28.88 -40.41
N ARG A 150 -12.65 29.03 -41.25
CA ARG A 150 -11.49 28.12 -41.26
C ARG A 150 -10.79 28.06 -39.91
N GLU A 151 -10.43 29.23 -39.35
CA GLU A 151 -9.77 29.34 -38.05
C GLU A 151 -10.62 28.73 -36.93
N SER A 152 -11.94 28.99 -36.94
CA SER A 152 -12.86 28.44 -35.96
C SER A 152 -12.97 26.92 -36.04
N LEU A 153 -13.02 26.34 -37.25
CA LEU A 153 -13.05 24.90 -37.47
C LEU A 153 -11.74 24.21 -37.05
N VAL A 154 -10.59 24.77 -37.48
CA VAL A 154 -9.26 24.24 -37.11
C VAL A 154 -9.10 24.25 -35.61
N ALA A 155 -9.41 25.34 -34.91
CA ALA A 155 -9.33 25.42 -33.45
C ALA A 155 -10.25 24.38 -32.74
N SER A 156 -11.47 24.17 -33.26
CA SER A 156 -12.37 23.17 -32.70
C SER A 156 -11.84 21.74 -32.88
N ILE A 157 -11.21 21.45 -34.02
CA ILE A 157 -10.61 20.14 -34.29
C ILE A 157 -9.36 19.91 -33.39
N GLU A 158 -8.54 20.96 -33.20
CA GLU A 158 -7.39 20.89 -32.28
C GLU A 158 -7.85 20.62 -30.82
N GLU A 159 -8.89 21.32 -30.36
CA GLU A 159 -9.49 21.07 -29.05
C GLU A 159 -9.98 19.61 -28.91
N MET A 160 -10.60 19.05 -29.95
CA MET A 160 -11.02 17.66 -29.95
C MET A 160 -9.82 16.69 -29.93
N GLN A 161 -8.73 16.97 -30.64
CA GLN A 161 -7.50 16.18 -30.60
C GLN A 161 -6.87 16.19 -29.22
N GLU A 162 -6.74 17.35 -28.58
CA GLU A 162 -6.25 17.49 -27.21
C GLU A 162 -7.11 16.71 -26.21
N MET A 163 -8.44 16.75 -26.37
CA MET A 163 -9.36 16.02 -25.50
C MET A 163 -9.21 14.50 -25.65
N VAL A 164 -9.05 13.99 -26.87
CA VAL A 164 -8.79 12.58 -27.14
C VAL A 164 -7.46 12.15 -26.53
N ASP A 165 -6.39 12.93 -26.76
CA ASP A 165 -5.06 12.62 -26.22
C ASP A 165 -5.02 12.66 -24.70
N ALA A 166 -5.70 13.61 -24.07
CA ALA A 166 -5.82 13.70 -22.62
C ALA A 166 -6.62 12.53 -22.04
N THR A 167 -7.70 12.11 -22.70
CA THR A 167 -8.52 10.94 -22.28
C THR A 167 -7.70 9.65 -22.36
N LEU A 168 -6.94 9.46 -23.44
CA LEU A 168 -6.03 8.33 -23.58
C LEU A 168 -4.97 8.30 -22.50
N ALA A 169 -4.37 9.44 -22.27
CA ALA A 169 -3.35 9.61 -21.26
C ALA A 169 -3.90 9.36 -19.84
N PHE A 170 -5.16 9.75 -19.56
CA PHE A 170 -5.86 9.41 -18.31
C PHE A 170 -6.02 7.91 -18.15
N ALA A 171 -6.54 7.23 -19.15
CA ALA A 171 -6.77 5.80 -19.12
C ALA A 171 -5.46 4.97 -19.00
N GLN A 172 -4.39 5.41 -19.70
CA GLN A 172 -3.06 4.80 -19.58
C GLN A 172 -2.41 5.06 -18.23
N GLY A 173 -2.63 6.22 -17.62
CA GLY A 173 -2.12 6.57 -16.30
C GLY A 173 -2.64 5.68 -15.18
N MET A 174 -3.86 5.16 -15.32
CA MET A 174 -4.45 4.18 -14.38
C MET A 174 -3.82 2.78 -14.48
N ALA A 175 -3.17 2.45 -15.60
CA ALA A 175 -2.60 1.14 -15.88
C ALA A 175 -1.06 1.14 -15.95
N SER A 176 -0.41 2.14 -15.35
CA SER A 176 1.05 2.27 -15.43
C SER A 176 1.75 1.04 -14.85
N ALA A 177 2.46 0.33 -15.73
CA ALA A 177 3.37 -0.77 -15.37
C ALA A 177 4.72 -0.28 -14.81
N GLU A 178 4.83 1.01 -14.50
CA GLU A 178 6.06 1.63 -13.98
C GLU A 178 6.40 1.07 -12.60
N ALA A 179 7.65 0.63 -12.42
CA ALA A 179 8.14 0.13 -11.16
C ALA A 179 8.31 1.28 -10.13
N TYR A 180 8.05 0.97 -8.87
CA TYR A 180 8.39 1.87 -7.78
C TYR A 180 9.89 1.98 -7.62
N ALA A 181 10.39 3.20 -7.42
CA ALA A 181 11.78 3.51 -7.12
C ALA A 181 11.85 4.42 -5.90
N THR A 182 12.88 4.24 -5.07
CA THR A 182 13.19 5.18 -4.00
C THR A 182 13.96 6.34 -4.58
N VAL A 183 13.43 7.55 -4.47
CA VAL A 183 14.03 8.78 -5.00
C VAL A 183 14.22 9.79 -3.88
N ASP A 184 15.31 10.56 -3.97
CA ASP A 184 15.51 11.75 -3.18
C ASP A 184 14.56 12.84 -3.72
N LEU A 185 13.60 13.27 -2.90
CA LEU A 185 12.53 14.18 -3.33
C LEU A 185 13.07 15.54 -3.71
N GLY A 186 14.07 16.07 -2.99
CA GLY A 186 14.68 17.36 -3.29
C GLY A 186 15.33 17.35 -4.68
N ALA A 187 16.19 16.36 -4.94
CA ALA A 187 16.83 16.19 -6.24
C ALA A 187 15.81 15.88 -7.37
N TYR A 188 14.72 15.19 -7.05
CA TYR A 188 13.66 14.89 -7.99
C TYR A 188 12.90 16.15 -8.43
N LEU A 189 12.51 17.01 -7.48
CA LEU A 189 11.84 18.27 -7.76
C LEU A 189 12.76 19.26 -8.50
N GLN A 190 14.06 19.30 -8.18
CA GLN A 190 15.05 20.10 -8.92
C GLN A 190 15.15 19.69 -10.39
N ARG A 191 15.14 18.37 -10.68
CA ARG A 191 15.10 17.88 -12.07
C ARG A 191 13.78 18.26 -12.76
N LEU A 192 12.66 18.17 -12.04
CA LEU A 192 11.37 18.59 -12.57
C LEU A 192 11.40 20.06 -12.96
N GLN A 193 11.99 20.94 -12.13
CA GLN A 193 12.16 22.36 -12.43
C GLN A 193 13.03 22.59 -13.67
N ALA A 194 14.17 21.91 -13.76
CA ALA A 194 15.08 22.05 -14.89
C ALA A 194 14.48 21.59 -16.24
N ASP A 195 13.53 20.66 -16.21
CA ASP A 195 12.88 20.10 -17.39
C ASP A 195 11.56 20.82 -17.76
N THR A 196 11.10 21.76 -16.94
CA THR A 196 9.89 22.54 -17.18
C THR A 196 10.28 23.85 -17.89
N ILE A 197 9.61 24.17 -19.00
CA ILE A 197 9.91 25.36 -19.82
C ILE A 197 9.60 26.63 -19.05
N ASP A 198 8.59 26.60 -18.20
CA ASP A 198 8.15 27.76 -17.42
C ASP A 198 8.78 27.68 -16.00
N ASP A 199 9.41 28.80 -15.63
CA ASP A 199 10.12 28.93 -14.34
C ASP A 199 9.12 28.93 -13.18
N PHE A 200 9.34 28.04 -12.20
CA PHE A 200 8.64 28.09 -10.93
C PHE A 200 9.65 28.23 -9.80
N THR A 201 9.27 28.96 -8.76
CA THR A 201 10.13 29.13 -7.59
C THR A 201 10.06 27.90 -6.70
N MET A 202 11.21 27.38 -6.30
CA MET A 202 11.30 26.24 -5.42
C MET A 202 12.11 26.58 -4.17
N ASN A 203 11.51 26.32 -3.00
CA ASN A 203 12.20 26.46 -1.73
C ASN A 203 12.35 25.07 -1.10
N THR A 204 13.57 24.51 -1.20
CA THR A 204 13.90 23.17 -0.68
C THR A 204 14.97 23.29 0.38
N ALA A 205 14.56 23.30 1.65
CA ALA A 205 15.50 23.31 2.78
C ALA A 205 15.98 21.91 3.20
N ASN A 206 15.21 20.86 2.89
CA ASN A 206 15.46 19.50 3.36
C ASN A 206 15.32 18.49 2.21
N SER A 207 16.00 17.34 2.32
CA SER A 207 15.83 16.21 1.42
C SER A 207 15.33 14.98 2.18
N THR A 208 14.46 14.20 1.54
CA THR A 208 13.97 12.94 2.10
C THR A 208 13.75 11.93 0.98
N ASN A 209 13.94 10.65 1.31
CA ASN A 209 13.70 9.57 0.36
C ASN A 209 12.23 9.16 0.37
N VAL A 210 11.63 9.08 -0.81
CA VAL A 210 10.24 8.66 -1.00
C VAL A 210 10.20 7.54 -2.02
N ARG A 211 9.39 6.53 -1.78
CA ARG A 211 9.14 5.45 -2.73
C ARG A 211 7.96 5.81 -3.62
N LEU A 212 8.22 6.01 -4.90
CA LEU A 212 7.19 6.42 -5.86
C LEU A 212 7.52 5.90 -7.27
N ARG A 213 6.57 6.05 -8.19
CA ARG A 213 6.77 5.82 -9.64
C ARG A 213 7.19 7.15 -10.28
N PRO A 214 8.47 7.33 -10.64
CA PRO A 214 9.01 8.64 -10.98
C PRO A 214 8.30 9.34 -12.14
N GLN A 215 7.97 8.63 -13.21
CA GLN A 215 7.32 9.23 -14.38
C GLN A 215 5.85 9.57 -14.10
N SER A 216 5.16 8.70 -13.35
CA SER A 216 3.77 8.93 -12.97
C SER A 216 3.63 10.15 -12.08
N VAL A 217 4.44 10.27 -11.02
CA VAL A 217 4.40 11.43 -10.10
C VAL A 217 4.88 12.70 -10.81
N ARG A 218 5.89 12.60 -11.70
CA ARG A 218 6.30 13.71 -12.57
C ARG A 218 5.12 14.28 -13.35
N ARG A 219 4.33 13.42 -13.97
CA ARG A 219 3.15 13.81 -14.71
C ARG A 219 2.09 14.48 -13.82
N ALA A 220 1.85 13.92 -12.61
CA ALA A 220 0.91 14.52 -11.66
C ALA A 220 1.33 15.93 -11.25
N LEU A 221 2.59 16.11 -10.85
CA LEU A 221 3.13 17.41 -10.45
C LEU A 221 3.14 18.40 -11.60
N ARG A 222 3.51 17.95 -12.79
CA ARG A 222 3.49 18.80 -14.00
C ARG A 222 2.08 19.31 -14.27
N ASN A 223 1.05 18.47 -14.22
CA ASN A 223 -0.34 18.90 -14.39
C ASN A 223 -0.77 19.96 -13.36
N ILE A 224 -0.32 19.82 -12.10
CA ILE A 224 -0.61 20.79 -11.04
C ILE A 224 0.12 22.11 -11.29
N ILE A 225 1.41 22.04 -11.62
CA ILE A 225 2.25 23.23 -11.87
C ILE A 225 1.77 23.99 -13.11
N GLU A 226 1.49 23.30 -14.23
CA GLU A 226 0.93 23.89 -15.44
C GLU A 226 -0.41 24.57 -15.17
N ASN A 227 -1.23 23.99 -14.28
CA ASN A 227 -2.49 24.59 -13.87
C ASN A 227 -2.27 25.88 -13.07
N ALA A 228 -1.34 25.89 -12.11
CA ALA A 228 -0.96 27.07 -11.33
C ALA A 228 -0.39 28.20 -12.23
N GLN A 229 0.43 27.86 -13.20
CA GLN A 229 0.97 28.84 -14.18
C GLN A 229 -0.12 29.42 -15.06
N ARG A 230 -1.00 28.56 -15.58
CA ARG A 230 -2.08 28.98 -16.51
C ARG A 230 -3.11 29.88 -15.85
N TYR A 231 -3.53 29.60 -14.64
CA TYR A 231 -4.60 30.31 -13.96
C TYR A 231 -4.11 31.32 -12.93
N GLY A 232 -2.90 31.13 -12.39
CA GLY A 232 -2.32 31.96 -11.34
C GLY A 232 -1.14 32.80 -11.78
N GLY A 233 -0.72 32.71 -13.05
CA GLY A 233 0.41 33.51 -13.59
C GLY A 233 1.77 33.11 -13.02
N GLY A 234 1.86 31.99 -12.25
CA GLY A 234 3.11 31.49 -11.68
C GLY A 234 2.82 30.38 -10.68
N ALA A 235 3.85 29.63 -10.31
CA ALA A 235 3.77 28.57 -9.32
C ALA A 235 4.92 28.69 -8.31
N GLU A 236 4.61 28.60 -7.03
CA GLU A 236 5.58 28.47 -5.95
C GLU A 236 5.48 27.05 -5.39
N VAL A 237 6.57 26.28 -5.47
CA VAL A 237 6.62 24.89 -5.01
C VAL A 237 7.45 24.78 -3.75
N THR A 238 6.85 24.30 -2.68
CA THR A 238 7.53 23.99 -1.42
C THR A 238 7.23 22.57 -1.02
N PHE A 239 8.12 21.94 -0.25
CA PHE A 239 7.79 20.66 0.35
C PHE A 239 8.26 20.57 1.80
N GLY A 240 7.56 19.76 2.58
CA GLY A 240 7.89 19.40 3.93
C GLY A 240 7.51 17.95 4.21
N TYR A 241 8.01 17.40 5.30
CA TYR A 241 7.68 16.03 5.70
C TYR A 241 7.56 15.92 7.21
N ASP A 242 6.75 14.99 7.66
CA ASP A 242 6.64 14.54 9.05
C ASP A 242 7.08 13.08 9.16
N ALA A 243 6.71 12.38 10.24
CA ALA A 243 7.09 10.99 10.48
C ALA A 243 6.41 9.98 9.52
N GLU A 244 5.27 10.33 8.94
CA GLU A 244 4.42 9.41 8.18
C GLU A 244 4.22 9.85 6.72
N HIS A 245 4.30 11.17 6.45
CA HIS A 245 3.95 11.72 5.16
C HIS A 245 4.93 12.79 4.68
N VAL A 246 5.06 12.90 3.38
CA VAL A 246 5.61 14.07 2.72
C VAL A 246 4.49 14.89 2.08
N GLN A 247 4.57 16.21 2.20
CA GLN A 247 3.64 17.16 1.60
C GLN A 247 4.37 18.03 0.60
N ILE A 248 3.95 18.01 -0.66
CA ILE A 248 4.39 18.94 -1.70
C ILE A 248 3.26 19.95 -1.85
N ARG A 249 3.59 21.23 -1.74
CA ARG A 249 2.65 22.35 -1.79
C ARG A 249 2.96 23.16 -3.02
N VAL A 250 1.95 23.38 -3.85
CA VAL A 250 2.01 24.24 -5.04
C VAL A 250 1.04 25.38 -4.83
N ALA A 251 1.56 26.60 -4.73
CA ALA A 251 0.78 27.80 -4.51
C ALA A 251 0.80 28.68 -5.76
N ASP A 252 -0.34 29.26 -6.10
CA ASP A 252 -0.48 30.25 -7.16
C ASP A 252 -1.07 31.57 -6.62
N ASN A 253 -1.12 32.58 -7.47
CA ASN A 253 -1.69 33.91 -7.18
C ASN A 253 -2.94 34.21 -8.03
N GLY A 254 -3.64 33.15 -8.48
CA GLY A 254 -4.83 33.26 -9.29
C GLY A 254 -6.08 33.73 -8.54
N PRO A 255 -7.26 33.66 -9.16
CA PRO A 255 -8.52 34.08 -8.54
C PRO A 255 -9.02 33.11 -7.45
N GLY A 256 -8.39 31.94 -7.29
CA GLY A 256 -8.90 30.87 -6.44
C GLY A 256 -10.09 30.13 -7.07
N ILE A 257 -10.74 29.28 -6.26
CA ILE A 257 -11.87 28.43 -6.66
C ILE A 257 -13.00 28.61 -5.63
N PRO A 258 -14.27 28.78 -6.03
CA PRO A 258 -15.39 28.81 -5.10
C PRO A 258 -15.39 27.56 -4.20
N GLU A 259 -15.62 27.72 -2.90
CA GLU A 259 -15.56 26.62 -1.93
C GLU A 259 -16.46 25.43 -2.31
N ALA A 260 -17.63 25.70 -2.87
CA ALA A 260 -18.57 24.68 -3.33
C ALA A 260 -18.04 23.82 -4.49
N GLU A 261 -17.02 24.29 -5.21
CA GLU A 261 -16.47 23.68 -6.43
C GLU A 261 -15.09 23.05 -6.20
N LEU A 262 -14.45 23.26 -5.04
CA LEU A 262 -13.12 22.74 -4.71
C LEU A 262 -12.99 21.21 -4.87
N GLU A 263 -14.05 20.46 -4.61
CA GLU A 263 -14.03 19.01 -4.81
C GLU A 263 -14.43 18.64 -6.24
N GLN A 264 -15.29 19.44 -6.88
CA GLN A 264 -15.79 19.16 -8.23
C GLN A 264 -14.71 19.34 -9.30
N VAL A 265 -13.70 20.19 -9.06
CA VAL A 265 -12.59 20.39 -10.02
C VAL A 265 -11.70 19.15 -10.20
N PHE A 266 -11.87 18.13 -9.37
CA PHE A 266 -11.28 16.81 -9.57
C PHE A 266 -12.11 15.89 -10.45
N GLU A 267 -13.35 16.25 -10.77
CA GLU A 267 -14.15 15.47 -11.71
C GLU A 267 -13.57 15.61 -13.13
N PRO A 268 -13.46 14.52 -13.89
CA PRO A 268 -13.00 14.58 -15.27
C PRO A 268 -13.86 15.51 -16.10
N PHE A 269 -13.21 16.35 -16.92
CA PHE A 269 -13.84 17.36 -17.82
C PHE A 269 -14.56 18.53 -17.12
N PHE A 270 -14.49 18.61 -15.79
CA PHE A 270 -15.05 19.76 -15.08
C PHE A 270 -14.21 21.02 -15.31
N ARG A 271 -14.89 22.17 -15.55
CA ARG A 271 -14.29 23.47 -15.73
C ARG A 271 -15.14 24.53 -15.04
N LEU A 272 -14.51 25.43 -14.28
CA LEU A 272 -15.16 26.53 -13.56
C LEU A 272 -15.82 27.52 -14.51
N GLU A 273 -15.17 27.86 -15.62
CA GLU A 273 -15.70 28.74 -16.63
C GLU A 273 -16.36 27.96 -17.76
N LYS A 274 -17.66 28.12 -17.94
CA LYS A 274 -18.39 27.67 -19.13
C LYS A 274 -18.05 28.51 -20.39
N SER A 275 -17.29 29.58 -20.23
CA SER A 275 -16.85 30.44 -21.30
C SER A 275 -15.83 29.73 -22.17
N ARG A 276 -16.11 29.67 -23.46
CA ARG A 276 -15.19 29.23 -24.52
C ARG A 276 -14.06 30.24 -24.74
N SER A 277 -13.44 30.75 -23.67
CA SER A 277 -12.29 31.64 -23.82
C SER A 277 -11.13 30.85 -24.46
N ARG A 278 -10.79 31.19 -25.69
CA ARG A 278 -9.69 30.58 -26.47
C ARG A 278 -8.31 30.78 -25.82
N GLU A 279 -8.20 31.72 -24.87
CA GLU A 279 -6.94 32.08 -24.20
C GLU A 279 -6.57 31.18 -23.02
N THR A 280 -7.54 30.52 -22.36
CA THR A 280 -7.32 29.66 -21.19
C THR A 280 -7.63 28.19 -21.42
N GLY A 281 -7.53 27.71 -22.67
CA GLY A 281 -7.85 26.36 -23.09
C GLY A 281 -7.22 25.26 -22.23
N GLY A 282 -8.05 24.33 -21.72
CA GLY A 282 -7.59 23.15 -21.00
C GLY A 282 -8.68 22.07 -21.01
N THR A 283 -8.28 20.80 -21.04
CA THR A 283 -9.19 19.65 -21.18
C THR A 283 -10.02 19.35 -19.93
N GLY A 284 -9.77 20.02 -18.79
CA GLY A 284 -10.40 19.69 -17.50
C GLY A 284 -9.98 18.32 -16.91
N LEU A 285 -8.89 17.74 -17.43
CA LEU A 285 -8.39 16.42 -16.96
C LEU A 285 -7.14 16.52 -16.08
N GLY A 286 -6.44 17.64 -16.03
CA GLY A 286 -5.17 17.76 -15.34
C GLY A 286 -5.22 17.41 -13.86
N LEU A 287 -6.14 18.01 -13.09
CA LEU A 287 -6.30 17.78 -11.66
C LEU A 287 -6.84 16.37 -11.36
N SER A 288 -7.77 15.86 -12.18
CA SER A 288 -8.31 14.50 -12.03
C SER A 288 -7.23 13.44 -12.27
N ILE A 289 -6.35 13.63 -13.26
CA ILE A 289 -5.17 12.79 -13.51
C ILE A 289 -4.22 12.84 -12.33
N ALA A 290 -3.89 14.04 -11.84
CA ALA A 290 -2.98 14.22 -10.72
C ALA A 290 -3.48 13.49 -9.48
N ARG A 291 -4.75 13.69 -9.08
CA ARG A 291 -5.35 13.03 -7.92
C ARG A 291 -5.37 11.50 -8.07
N THR A 292 -5.73 11.00 -9.26
CA THR A 292 -5.74 9.56 -9.56
C THR A 292 -4.35 8.93 -9.38
N ILE A 293 -3.31 9.59 -9.90
CA ILE A 293 -1.93 9.11 -9.77
C ILE A 293 -1.51 9.12 -8.29
N ILE A 294 -1.75 10.19 -7.57
CA ILE A 294 -1.34 10.32 -6.17
C ILE A 294 -2.09 9.33 -5.27
N ARG A 295 -3.40 9.12 -5.48
CA ARG A 295 -4.17 8.08 -4.80
C ARG A 295 -3.65 6.67 -5.10
N GLY A 296 -3.19 6.42 -6.32
CA GLY A 296 -2.50 5.17 -6.68
C GLY A 296 -1.15 4.96 -5.97
N HIS A 297 -0.63 6.00 -5.29
CA HIS A 297 0.56 5.92 -4.42
C HIS A 297 0.20 5.88 -2.92
N GLY A 298 -1.10 5.77 -2.57
CA GLY A 298 -1.57 5.80 -1.19
C GLY A 298 -1.64 7.19 -0.57
N GLY A 299 -1.47 8.25 -1.39
CA GLY A 299 -1.60 9.64 -0.99
C GLY A 299 -2.94 10.27 -1.38
N ASP A 300 -3.04 11.59 -1.30
CA ASP A 300 -4.17 12.36 -1.84
C ASP A 300 -3.74 13.77 -2.27
N VAL A 301 -4.62 14.47 -3.00
CA VAL A 301 -4.46 15.86 -3.41
C VAL A 301 -5.61 16.66 -2.82
N ALA A 302 -5.28 17.70 -2.08
CA ALA A 302 -6.25 18.63 -1.50
C ALA A 302 -6.05 20.04 -2.05
N LEU A 303 -7.14 20.80 -2.13
CA LEU A 303 -7.17 22.18 -2.59
C LEU A 303 -7.70 23.08 -1.48
N SER A 304 -7.12 24.27 -1.37
CA SER A 304 -7.64 25.33 -0.51
C SER A 304 -7.34 26.71 -1.09
N ASN A 305 -8.22 27.68 -0.88
CA ASN A 305 -7.93 29.06 -1.23
C ASN A 305 -6.96 29.68 -0.22
N ARG A 306 -6.04 30.49 -0.68
CA ARG A 306 -5.10 31.24 0.16
C ARG A 306 -5.77 32.50 0.71
N ALA A 307 -5.45 32.88 1.93
CA ALA A 307 -5.97 34.11 2.55
C ALA A 307 -5.55 35.37 1.79
N GLU A 308 -4.39 35.33 1.15
CA GLU A 308 -3.79 36.44 0.35
C GLU A 308 -4.27 36.45 -1.11
N GLY A 309 -5.15 35.53 -1.48
CA GLY A 309 -5.58 35.26 -2.86
C GLY A 309 -4.77 34.13 -3.50
N GLY A 310 -5.38 33.46 -4.48
CA GLY A 310 -4.80 32.30 -5.17
C GLY A 310 -5.24 30.95 -4.59
N LEU A 311 -4.74 29.89 -5.20
CA LEU A 311 -5.01 28.50 -4.81
C LEU A 311 -3.76 27.86 -4.21
N LEU A 312 -3.96 27.04 -3.21
CA LEU A 312 -2.95 26.14 -2.63
C LEU A 312 -3.35 24.69 -2.91
N VAL A 313 -2.52 23.99 -3.66
CA VAL A 313 -2.63 22.55 -3.92
C VAL A 313 -1.66 21.81 -2.99
N ILE A 314 -2.17 20.88 -2.20
CA ILE A 314 -1.37 20.06 -1.27
C ILE A 314 -1.40 18.61 -1.76
N VAL A 315 -0.25 18.11 -2.17
CA VAL A 315 -0.03 16.72 -2.54
C VAL A 315 0.59 16.00 -1.35
N THR A 316 -0.10 15.01 -0.80
CA THR A 316 0.38 14.20 0.33
C THR A 316 0.77 12.82 -0.19
N LEU A 317 1.96 12.35 0.16
CA LEU A 317 2.45 11.00 -0.15
C LEU A 317 2.93 10.32 1.14
N PRO A 318 2.72 9.01 1.30
CA PRO A 318 3.21 8.28 2.46
C PRO A 318 4.75 8.14 2.40
N LEU A 319 5.40 8.31 3.56
CA LEU A 319 6.79 7.91 3.77
C LEU A 319 6.84 6.43 4.16
N GLU A 320 7.74 5.67 3.56
CA GLU A 320 8.03 4.31 4.06
C GLU A 320 8.67 4.41 5.45
N THR A 321 7.97 3.91 6.47
CA THR A 321 8.53 3.78 7.81
C THR A 321 9.66 2.73 7.79
N GLU A 322 10.70 2.89 8.64
CA GLU A 322 11.82 1.92 8.77
C GLU A 322 11.35 0.48 9.00
N LEU A 323 10.17 0.28 9.61
CA LEU A 323 9.54 -1.02 9.81
C LEU A 323 9.15 -1.71 8.49
N ASP A 324 8.75 -0.96 7.47
CA ASP A 324 8.43 -1.52 6.15
C ASP A 324 9.68 -1.85 5.36
N GLN A 325 10.77 -1.10 5.56
CA GLN A 325 12.09 -1.40 4.99
C GLN A 325 12.68 -2.68 5.59
N LEU A 326 12.58 -2.87 6.91
CA LEU A 326 13.00 -4.10 7.60
C LEU A 326 12.15 -5.30 7.15
N ALA A 327 10.85 -5.14 6.99
CA ALA A 327 9.96 -6.19 6.50
C ALA A 327 10.28 -6.59 5.05
N SER A 328 10.69 -5.65 4.20
CA SER A 328 11.10 -5.91 2.81
C SER A 328 12.47 -6.58 2.71
N SER A 329 13.41 -6.27 3.62
CA SER A 329 14.75 -6.88 3.67
C SER A 329 14.75 -8.32 4.19
N ILE A 330 13.79 -8.70 5.06
CA ILE A 330 13.60 -10.07 5.57
C ILE A 330 12.91 -10.98 4.53
N SER A 331 12.34 -10.40 3.48
CA SER A 331 11.60 -11.11 2.42
C SER A 331 12.44 -11.42 1.17
N ARG A 332 13.70 -11.01 1.13
CA ARG A 332 14.69 -11.40 0.12
C ARG A 332 15.54 -12.56 0.66
#